data_e8f226172a36986f24d2b028d5cc201c
#
_entry.id   e8f226172a36986f24d2b028d5cc201c
#
_cell.length_a   1.000
_cell.length_b   1.000
_cell.length_c   1.000
_cell.angle_alpha   90.00
_cell.angle_beta   90.00
_cell.angle_gamma   90.00
#
_symmetry.space_group_name_H-M   'P 1'
#
loop_
_entity.id
_entity.type
_entity.pdbx_description
1 polymer ?
#
loop_
_entity_poly.entity_id
_entity_poly.type
_entity_poly.pdbx_seq_one_letter_code
_entity_poly.pdbx_strand_id
1 'polypeptide(L)'
;MKIRKIMTAITAAAMAGVMMAGCSSGGSSAGSSADNSSAANNSSAADSGNASGEVSLTVWGSQEDQEMLKQMCDDFAAANPDKKYTFTYGVVSEADAQKEVLKDISAAADVFAFASDQTATLVDAGALYRVTKNKDQIIAENTEASISAASINDELYGYPYVSDTYFMYYDKSKLSEDDVKSIEGIMSKDIEGVSTNFAFDTDNGWYQTAFFFGAGCKLFGEDGTDPTQCDFNNERGYMVGEYLIDLVNNPKYGSNFDDSLVKAGFADGTLAAAVSGTWNATEIQASLGDNYAATKLPEFKLSNGETVQMGSMANFKIMGVNSETKNPLEAMALAEWLTNKDNQKLRFEKRSFAPTNVELANDTETMNSNIAIGALAQQAKFSTVQTSIPQCQNFWTPAEAFGQEIIAGTCTKDNLQEKLDAYVDSVLATLG
;
A
#
# COMPACT_ATOMS: atom_id res chain seq x y z
N MET A 1 -34.63 20.28 -34.63
CA MET A 1 -34.89 19.03 -35.36
C MET A 1 -34.74 17.89 -34.39
N LYS A 2 -35.67 16.96 -34.35
CA LYS A 2 -36.13 16.07 -33.28
C LYS A 2 -35.06 15.16 -32.65
N ILE A 3 -35.02 15.21 -31.32
CA ILE A 3 -34.34 14.26 -30.42
C ILE A 3 -35.14 12.96 -30.38
N ARG A 4 -34.49 11.81 -30.60
CA ARG A 4 -35.06 10.50 -30.34
C ARG A 4 -34.44 9.91 -29.07
N LYS A 5 -35.26 9.78 -28.05
CA LYS A 5 -35.00 8.97 -26.85
C LYS A 5 -35.12 7.49 -27.18
N ILE A 6 -34.15 6.67 -26.82
CA ILE A 6 -34.28 5.22 -26.80
C ILE A 6 -34.32 4.81 -25.33
N MET A 7 -35.49 4.31 -24.92
CA MET A 7 -35.69 3.57 -23.67
C MET A 7 -35.38 2.09 -23.91
N THR A 8 -34.50 1.54 -23.10
CA THR A 8 -34.32 0.07 -23.05
C THR A 8 -34.91 -0.44 -21.73
N ALA A 9 -35.90 -1.30 -21.84
CA ALA A 9 -36.60 -1.94 -20.72
C ALA A 9 -35.80 -3.12 -20.21
N ILE A 10 -35.62 -3.23 -18.88
CA ILE A 10 -35.07 -4.38 -18.18
C ILE A 10 -36.23 -5.25 -17.72
N THR A 11 -36.26 -6.50 -18.20
CA THR A 11 -37.23 -7.51 -17.82
C THR A 11 -36.67 -8.30 -16.63
N ALA A 12 -37.33 -8.24 -15.49
CA ALA A 12 -37.08 -9.07 -14.34
C ALA A 12 -37.84 -10.41 -14.50
N ALA A 13 -37.16 -11.54 -14.39
CA ALA A 13 -37.77 -12.86 -14.30
C ALA A 13 -37.60 -13.36 -12.87
N ALA A 14 -38.76 -13.49 -12.19
CA ALA A 14 -38.90 -14.17 -10.92
C ALA A 14 -39.09 -15.65 -11.16
N MET A 15 -38.36 -16.52 -10.45
CA MET A 15 -38.72 -17.92 -10.31
C MET A 15 -38.99 -18.25 -8.84
N ALA A 16 -40.20 -18.65 -8.59
CA ALA A 16 -40.76 -19.07 -7.32
C ALA A 16 -40.41 -20.51 -6.98
N GLY A 17 -40.35 -20.78 -5.69
CA GLY A 17 -39.90 -21.97 -5.04
C GLY A 17 -40.81 -23.18 -5.10
N VAL A 18 -40.30 -24.28 -4.57
CA VAL A 18 -41.12 -25.40 -4.07
C VAL A 18 -40.53 -25.85 -2.73
N MET A 19 -41.37 -25.72 -1.69
CA MET A 19 -41.17 -26.36 -0.39
C MET A 19 -41.64 -27.83 -0.51
N MET A 20 -40.88 -28.74 0.10
CA MET A 20 -41.45 -30.02 0.57
C MET A 20 -41.00 -30.26 2.02
N ALA A 21 -42.01 -30.27 2.88
CA ALA A 21 -41.92 -30.69 4.27
C ALA A 21 -42.02 -32.22 4.37
N GLY A 22 -41.28 -32.78 5.31
CA GLY A 22 -41.42 -34.18 5.70
C GLY A 22 -41.15 -34.32 7.20
N CYS A 23 -42.23 -34.46 7.97
CA CYS A 23 -42.23 -34.79 9.40
C CYS A 23 -42.21 -36.32 9.61
N SER A 24 -41.52 -36.77 10.67
CA SER A 24 -41.94 -37.89 11.54
C SER A 24 -40.91 -38.05 12.66
N SER A 25 -41.24 -37.66 13.91
CA SER A 25 -41.70 -38.42 15.09
C SER A 25 -40.72 -39.54 15.50
N GLY A 26 -40.23 -39.67 16.68
CA GLY A 26 -40.59 -39.37 18.04
C GLY A 26 -39.78 -40.29 18.94
N GLY A 27 -39.68 -40.02 20.22
CA GLY A 27 -39.28 -41.02 21.21
C GLY A 27 -38.39 -40.49 22.35
N SER A 28 -38.99 -40.19 23.45
CA SER A 28 -38.42 -39.80 24.76
C SER A 28 -37.67 -40.96 25.44
N SER A 29 -36.70 -40.66 26.25
CA SER A 29 -36.76 -40.85 27.69
C SER A 29 -35.46 -40.56 28.44
N ALA A 30 -35.66 -40.12 29.66
CA ALA A 30 -34.76 -39.55 30.66
C ALA A 30 -33.84 -40.60 31.32
N GLY A 31 -32.83 -40.03 32.06
CA GLY A 31 -32.18 -40.75 33.14
C GLY A 31 -30.78 -40.25 33.50
N SER A 32 -30.71 -39.28 34.35
CA SER A 32 -29.92 -39.00 35.55
C SER A 32 -28.49 -39.53 35.74
N SER A 33 -27.68 -38.56 36.24
CA SER A 33 -26.77 -38.60 37.39
C SER A 33 -25.29 -39.01 37.24
N ALA A 34 -24.45 -38.02 37.42
CA ALA A 34 -23.26 -37.87 38.32
C ALA A 34 -22.15 -38.93 38.24
N ASP A 35 -20.94 -38.59 38.04
CA ASP A 35 -19.92 -38.16 38.97
C ASP A 35 -18.51 -38.11 38.31
N ASN A 36 -17.84 -37.04 38.59
CA ASN A 36 -16.45 -36.78 38.86
C ASN A 36 -15.38 -37.85 38.57
N SER A 37 -14.40 -37.48 37.72
CA SER A 37 -12.98 -37.54 38.11
C SER A 37 -12.02 -37.04 36.98
N SER A 38 -11.06 -36.25 37.42
CA SER A 38 -9.92 -35.69 36.71
C SER A 38 -9.10 -36.75 35.96
N ALA A 39 -8.81 -36.51 34.69
CA ALA A 39 -7.62 -37.03 34.07
C ALA A 39 -7.13 -36.05 33.00
N ALA A 40 -5.98 -35.46 33.25
CA ALA A 40 -5.19 -34.74 32.26
C ALA A 40 -4.84 -35.72 31.11
N ASN A 41 -5.38 -35.47 29.93
CA ASN A 41 -4.91 -36.10 28.72
C ASN A 41 -4.21 -35.04 27.87
N ASN A 42 -2.92 -35.20 27.86
CA ASN A 42 -1.97 -34.62 26.94
C ASN A 42 -2.29 -35.20 25.55
N SER A 43 -3.14 -34.55 24.79
CA SER A 43 -3.33 -34.90 23.38
C SER A 43 -2.34 -34.08 22.56
N SER A 44 -1.21 -34.73 22.26
CA SER A 44 -0.36 -34.42 21.13
C SER A 44 -1.25 -34.13 19.91
N ALA A 45 -1.14 -32.94 19.35
CA ALA A 45 -1.72 -32.61 18.06
C ALA A 45 -1.27 -33.64 17.05
N ALA A 46 -2.22 -34.39 16.52
CA ALA A 46 -1.97 -35.31 15.44
C ALA A 46 -1.58 -34.49 14.22
N ASP A 47 -0.38 -34.76 13.74
CA ASP A 47 0.11 -34.41 12.42
C ASP A 47 -0.90 -34.92 11.37
N SER A 48 -1.78 -34.04 10.88
CA SER A 48 -2.61 -34.30 9.72
C SER A 48 -1.82 -33.93 8.46
N GLY A 49 -0.63 -34.51 8.32
CA GLY A 49 0.17 -34.44 7.12
C GLY A 49 -0.63 -35.04 5.95
N ASN A 50 -0.85 -34.25 4.94
CA ASN A 50 -1.44 -34.66 3.67
C ASN A 50 -0.57 -35.76 3.05
N ALA A 51 -1.03 -37.01 3.11
CA ALA A 51 -0.26 -38.19 2.71
C ALA A 51 -0.03 -38.31 1.19
N SER A 52 -0.44 -37.32 0.38
CA SER A 52 -0.33 -37.36 -1.09
C SER A 52 0.92 -36.72 -1.68
N GLY A 53 1.69 -35.98 -0.89
CA GLY A 53 2.84 -35.19 -1.41
C GLY A 53 2.44 -34.02 -2.35
N GLU A 54 1.15 -33.77 -2.54
CA GLU A 54 0.62 -32.67 -3.33
C GLU A 54 0.22 -31.51 -2.42
N VAL A 55 0.70 -30.28 -2.77
CA VAL A 55 0.44 -29.04 -2.03
C VAL A 55 -0.12 -28.02 -2.99
N SER A 56 -1.31 -27.49 -2.70
CA SER A 56 -1.91 -26.39 -3.45
C SER A 56 -1.89 -25.13 -2.62
N LEU A 57 -1.33 -24.04 -3.18
CA LEU A 57 -1.25 -22.74 -2.54
C LEU A 57 -1.80 -21.65 -3.46
N THR A 58 -2.60 -20.75 -2.90
CA THR A 58 -3.05 -19.53 -3.57
C THR A 58 -2.16 -18.38 -3.13
N VAL A 59 -1.70 -17.58 -4.09
CA VAL A 59 -0.79 -16.45 -3.86
C VAL A 59 -1.37 -15.18 -4.47
N TRP A 60 -1.46 -14.09 -3.69
CA TRP A 60 -1.89 -12.79 -4.17
C TRP A 60 -0.72 -11.81 -4.25
N GLY A 61 -0.72 -11.02 -5.32
CA GLY A 61 0.19 -9.90 -5.53
C GLY A 61 -0.38 -8.94 -6.57
N SER A 62 0.25 -7.78 -6.74
CA SER A 62 -0.18 -6.76 -7.70
C SER A 62 -0.17 -7.27 -9.14
N GLN A 63 -0.90 -6.60 -10.04
CA GLN A 63 -1.00 -6.97 -11.45
C GLN A 63 0.38 -6.96 -12.13
N GLU A 64 1.18 -5.97 -11.81
CA GLU A 64 2.51 -5.76 -12.40
C GLU A 64 3.53 -6.82 -11.96
N ASP A 65 3.30 -7.49 -10.84
CA ASP A 65 4.20 -8.50 -10.29
C ASP A 65 3.86 -9.93 -10.69
N GLN A 66 2.72 -10.17 -11.37
CA GLN A 66 2.22 -11.53 -11.63
C GLN A 66 3.20 -12.42 -12.37
N GLU A 67 3.90 -11.92 -13.40
CA GLU A 67 4.87 -12.71 -14.16
C GLU A 67 6.07 -13.11 -13.29
N MET A 68 6.61 -12.16 -12.52
CA MET A 68 7.73 -12.37 -11.63
C MET A 68 7.35 -13.29 -10.44
N LEU A 69 6.15 -13.09 -9.87
CA LEU A 69 5.63 -13.93 -8.80
C LEU A 69 5.48 -15.39 -9.24
N LYS A 70 4.98 -15.59 -10.46
CA LYS A 70 4.89 -16.93 -11.06
C LYS A 70 6.27 -17.57 -11.21
N GLN A 71 7.27 -16.85 -11.73
CA GLN A 71 8.64 -17.34 -11.84
C GLN A 71 9.19 -17.77 -10.48
N MET A 72 9.05 -16.92 -9.44
CA MET A 72 9.55 -17.21 -8.09
C MET A 72 8.87 -18.47 -7.48
N CYS A 73 7.56 -18.67 -7.74
CA CYS A 73 6.85 -19.85 -7.27
C CYS A 73 7.28 -21.12 -8.02
N ASP A 74 7.51 -21.03 -9.34
CA ASP A 74 8.02 -22.15 -10.14
C ASP A 74 9.45 -22.54 -9.67
N ASP A 75 10.31 -21.56 -9.36
CA ASP A 75 11.65 -21.77 -8.82
C ASP A 75 11.60 -22.38 -7.41
N PHE A 76 10.65 -21.96 -6.57
CA PHE A 76 10.39 -22.59 -5.27
C PHE A 76 10.03 -24.07 -5.42
N ALA A 77 9.12 -24.39 -6.33
CA ALA A 77 8.73 -25.78 -6.57
C ALA A 77 9.91 -26.63 -7.06
N ALA A 78 10.75 -26.06 -7.94
CA ALA A 78 11.95 -26.74 -8.43
C ALA A 78 13.00 -26.98 -7.34
N ALA A 79 13.11 -26.04 -6.38
CA ALA A 79 14.01 -26.18 -5.22
C ALA A 79 13.49 -27.17 -4.15
N ASN A 80 12.20 -27.52 -4.18
CA ASN A 80 11.55 -28.42 -3.22
C ASN A 80 10.93 -29.65 -3.90
N PRO A 81 11.72 -30.52 -4.57
CA PRO A 81 11.21 -31.61 -5.43
C PRO A 81 10.53 -32.76 -4.64
N ASP A 82 10.65 -32.80 -3.32
CA ASP A 82 10.03 -33.81 -2.48
C ASP A 82 8.50 -33.69 -2.41
N LYS A 83 7.96 -32.55 -2.84
CA LYS A 83 6.53 -32.26 -2.89
C LYS A 83 6.13 -31.76 -4.29
N LYS A 84 4.92 -32.06 -4.67
CA LYS A 84 4.34 -31.53 -5.92
C LYS A 84 3.50 -30.29 -5.60
N TYR A 85 4.01 -29.12 -5.98
CA TYR A 85 3.31 -27.85 -5.78
C TYR A 85 2.42 -27.48 -6.96
N THR A 86 1.27 -26.91 -6.64
CA THR A 86 0.36 -26.26 -7.60
C THR A 86 -0.01 -24.88 -7.06
N PHE A 87 0.18 -23.83 -7.87
CA PHE A 87 -0.08 -22.46 -7.48
C PHE A 87 -1.29 -21.90 -8.23
N THR A 88 -2.13 -21.18 -7.49
CA THR A 88 -3.20 -20.33 -8.04
C THR A 88 -2.85 -18.87 -7.74
N TYR A 89 -2.99 -17.99 -8.73
CA TYR A 89 -2.60 -16.59 -8.59
C TYR A 89 -3.83 -15.70 -8.60
N GLY A 90 -3.86 -14.73 -7.67
CA GLY A 90 -4.86 -13.68 -7.61
C GLY A 90 -4.21 -12.31 -7.74
N VAL A 91 -4.92 -11.39 -8.40
CA VAL A 91 -4.49 -10.01 -8.54
C VAL A 91 -5.14 -9.19 -7.43
N VAL A 92 -4.34 -8.85 -6.45
CA VAL A 92 -4.72 -7.96 -5.34
C VAL A 92 -3.53 -7.05 -5.06
N SER A 93 -3.74 -5.74 -5.06
CA SER A 93 -2.70 -4.78 -4.71
C SER A 93 -2.37 -4.85 -3.23
N GLU A 94 -1.15 -4.48 -2.85
CA GLU A 94 -0.75 -4.43 -1.44
C GLU A 94 -1.62 -3.45 -0.64
N ALA A 95 -2.09 -2.38 -1.27
CA ALA A 95 -2.97 -1.39 -0.66
C ALA A 95 -4.37 -1.95 -0.34
N ASP A 96 -4.89 -2.84 -1.20
CA ASP A 96 -6.23 -3.42 -1.05
C ASP A 96 -6.25 -4.73 -0.24
N ALA A 97 -5.09 -5.31 0.07
CA ALA A 97 -4.96 -6.67 0.62
C ALA A 97 -5.78 -6.87 1.90
N GLN A 98 -5.68 -5.95 2.86
CA GLN A 98 -6.48 -6.01 4.10
C GLN A 98 -7.97 -6.10 3.81
N LYS A 99 -8.49 -5.23 2.96
CA LYS A 99 -9.91 -5.17 2.60
C LYS A 99 -10.38 -6.48 1.96
N GLU A 100 -9.56 -7.04 1.07
CA GLU A 100 -9.90 -8.29 0.38
C GLU A 100 -9.82 -9.51 1.31
N VAL A 101 -8.79 -9.59 2.18
CA VAL A 101 -8.63 -10.66 3.18
C VAL A 101 -9.76 -10.64 4.19
N LEU A 102 -10.14 -9.47 4.70
CA LEU A 102 -11.16 -9.34 5.74
C LEU A 102 -12.61 -9.54 5.24
N LYS A 103 -12.83 -9.65 3.93
CA LYS A 103 -14.13 -10.09 3.41
C LYS A 103 -14.45 -11.54 3.81
N ASP A 104 -13.46 -12.42 3.72
CA ASP A 104 -13.54 -13.82 4.15
C ASP A 104 -12.12 -14.39 4.25
N ILE A 105 -11.57 -14.46 5.46
CA ILE A 105 -10.22 -14.94 5.73
C ILE A 105 -10.03 -16.38 5.20
N SER A 106 -11.06 -17.23 5.32
CA SER A 106 -11.00 -18.63 4.90
C SER A 106 -10.95 -18.82 3.38
N ALA A 107 -11.42 -17.84 2.63
CA ALA A 107 -11.39 -17.82 1.16
C ALA A 107 -10.23 -17.01 0.58
N ALA A 108 -9.51 -16.26 1.41
CA ALA A 108 -8.36 -15.47 1.00
C ALA A 108 -7.16 -16.36 0.61
N ALA A 109 -6.15 -15.76 -0.05
CA ALA A 109 -4.94 -16.48 -0.43
C ALA A 109 -4.18 -17.04 0.76
N ASP A 110 -3.47 -18.16 0.56
CA ASP A 110 -2.58 -18.76 1.57
C ASP A 110 -1.38 -17.85 1.88
N VAL A 111 -0.88 -17.17 0.83
CA VAL A 111 0.23 -16.21 0.92
C VAL A 111 -0.16 -14.95 0.16
N PHE A 112 -0.02 -13.76 0.77
CA PHE A 112 -0.41 -12.52 0.15
C PHE A 112 0.50 -11.35 0.54
N ALA A 113 0.71 -10.44 -0.41
CA ALA A 113 1.44 -9.20 -0.19
C ALA A 113 0.51 -8.12 0.36
N PHE A 114 0.97 -7.34 1.34
CA PHE A 114 0.21 -6.23 1.91
C PHE A 114 1.12 -5.06 2.34
N ALA A 115 0.55 -3.88 2.50
CA ALA A 115 1.24 -2.68 2.97
C ALA A 115 1.33 -2.66 4.50
N SER A 116 2.44 -2.19 5.04
CA SER A 116 2.78 -2.33 6.47
C SER A 116 1.82 -1.65 7.45
N ASP A 117 1.07 -0.62 7.05
CA ASP A 117 0.02 0.02 7.85
C ASP A 117 -1.14 -0.93 8.18
N GLN A 118 -1.29 -2.00 7.41
CA GLN A 118 -2.35 -3.00 7.59
C GLN A 118 -1.98 -4.07 8.62
N THR A 119 -0.73 -4.11 9.09
CA THR A 119 -0.23 -5.17 9.98
C THR A 119 -1.09 -5.32 11.24
N ALA A 120 -1.35 -4.22 11.95
CA ALA A 120 -2.11 -4.27 13.20
C ALA A 120 -3.54 -4.79 12.97
N THR A 121 -4.25 -4.26 11.98
CA THR A 121 -5.63 -4.65 11.68
C THR A 121 -5.73 -6.12 11.27
N LEU A 122 -4.80 -6.62 10.46
CA LEU A 122 -4.77 -8.03 10.05
C LEU A 122 -4.45 -8.96 11.23
N VAL A 123 -3.56 -8.53 12.15
CA VAL A 123 -3.25 -9.28 13.37
C VAL A 123 -4.43 -9.30 14.33
N ASP A 124 -5.06 -8.16 14.57
CA ASP A 124 -6.23 -8.05 15.46
C ASP A 124 -7.43 -8.86 14.95
N ALA A 125 -7.59 -8.96 13.64
CA ALA A 125 -8.58 -9.83 13.01
C ALA A 125 -8.21 -11.33 13.04
N GLY A 126 -7.01 -11.66 13.50
CA GLY A 126 -6.50 -13.04 13.50
C GLY A 126 -6.21 -13.61 12.10
N ALA A 127 -5.99 -12.74 11.10
CA ALA A 127 -5.83 -13.14 9.69
C ALA A 127 -4.42 -13.63 9.34
N LEU A 128 -3.42 -13.35 10.19
CA LEU A 128 -2.03 -13.67 9.93
C LEU A 128 -1.49 -14.75 10.86
N TYR A 129 -0.72 -15.69 10.30
CA TYR A 129 0.15 -16.53 11.10
C TYR A 129 1.33 -15.74 11.66
N ARG A 130 1.70 -16.02 12.90
CA ARG A 130 2.94 -15.55 13.50
C ARG A 130 4.13 -16.28 12.89
N VAL A 131 5.16 -15.54 12.50
CA VAL A 131 6.42 -16.09 12.00
C VAL A 131 7.23 -16.63 13.17
N THR A 132 7.44 -17.94 13.23
CA THR A 132 8.20 -18.62 14.29
C THR A 132 9.43 -19.32 13.75
N LYS A 133 9.33 -19.92 12.57
CA LYS A 133 10.45 -20.57 11.91
C LYS A 133 11.42 -19.54 11.34
N ASN A 134 12.70 -19.71 11.60
CA ASN A 134 13.78 -18.83 11.13
C ASN A 134 13.61 -17.35 11.55
N LYS A 135 12.78 -17.04 12.58
CA LYS A 135 12.48 -15.67 13.03
C LYS A 135 13.75 -14.84 13.22
N ASP A 136 14.72 -15.36 13.96
CA ASP A 136 15.96 -14.63 14.28
C ASP A 136 16.81 -14.35 13.04
N GLN A 137 16.83 -15.26 12.07
CA GLN A 137 17.51 -15.06 10.78
C GLN A 137 16.80 -13.97 9.96
N ILE A 138 15.48 -14.02 9.84
CA ILE A 138 14.69 -13.03 9.11
C ILE A 138 14.89 -11.63 9.70
N ILE A 139 14.92 -11.52 11.04
CA ILE A 139 15.19 -10.26 11.74
C ILE A 139 16.60 -9.76 11.41
N ALA A 140 17.63 -10.63 11.45
CA ALA A 140 19.00 -10.24 11.20
C ALA A 140 19.27 -9.85 9.73
N GLU A 141 18.52 -10.41 8.79
CA GLU A 141 18.70 -10.18 7.37
C GLU A 141 17.97 -8.94 6.84
N ASN A 142 17.05 -8.34 7.60
CA ASN A 142 16.24 -7.20 7.17
C ASN A 142 16.48 -5.96 8.04
N THR A 143 16.16 -4.79 7.50
CA THR A 143 16.33 -3.52 8.23
C THR A 143 15.42 -3.45 9.46
N GLU A 144 15.90 -2.84 10.54
CA GLU A 144 15.16 -2.70 11.79
C GLU A 144 13.77 -2.08 11.59
N ALA A 145 13.68 -1.03 10.75
CA ALA A 145 12.42 -0.37 10.45
C ALA A 145 11.41 -1.29 9.75
N SER A 146 11.88 -2.14 8.81
CA SER A 146 10.99 -3.10 8.11
C SER A 146 10.52 -4.24 9.01
N ILE A 147 11.36 -4.68 9.94
CA ILE A 147 11.00 -5.68 10.96
C ILE A 147 10.00 -5.09 11.96
N SER A 148 10.23 -3.86 12.43
CA SER A 148 9.28 -3.15 13.29
C SER A 148 7.90 -3.04 12.63
N ALA A 149 7.85 -2.66 11.34
CA ALA A 149 6.62 -2.53 10.59
C ALA A 149 5.86 -3.87 10.36
N ALA A 150 6.58 -4.99 10.38
CA ALA A 150 6.01 -6.35 10.26
C ALA A 150 5.70 -7.01 11.61
N SER A 151 5.87 -6.29 12.73
CA SER A 151 5.77 -6.81 14.09
C SER A 151 4.69 -6.11 14.90
N ILE A 152 4.01 -6.87 15.76
CA ILE A 152 3.07 -6.36 16.78
C ILE A 152 3.46 -6.99 18.12
N ASN A 153 3.66 -6.18 19.15
CA ASN A 153 4.04 -6.62 20.49
C ASN A 153 5.29 -7.55 20.49
N ASP A 154 6.34 -7.15 19.75
CA ASP A 154 7.60 -7.88 19.58
C ASP A 154 7.48 -9.26 18.87
N GLU A 155 6.32 -9.54 18.30
CA GLU A 155 6.09 -10.75 17.51
C GLU A 155 5.96 -10.42 16.03
N LEU A 156 6.69 -11.17 15.19
CA LEU A 156 6.74 -11.00 13.74
C LEU A 156 5.55 -11.72 13.07
N TYR A 157 4.81 -11.01 12.21
CA TYR A 157 3.61 -11.52 11.52
C TYR A 157 3.72 -11.51 9.99
N GLY A 158 4.90 -11.20 9.45
CA GLY A 158 5.12 -11.24 8.01
C GLY A 158 6.59 -11.11 7.67
N TYR A 159 6.87 -11.23 6.39
CA TYR A 159 8.21 -11.22 5.81
C TYR A 159 8.38 -9.94 4.99
N PRO A 160 9.11 -8.92 5.48
CA PRO A 160 9.30 -7.68 4.73
C PRO A 160 10.20 -7.92 3.51
N TYR A 161 9.95 -7.20 2.40
CA TYR A 161 10.74 -7.41 1.19
C TYR A 161 10.97 -6.16 0.33
N VAL A 162 10.20 -5.08 0.55
CA VAL A 162 10.38 -3.80 -0.14
C VAL A 162 10.28 -2.66 0.86
N SER A 163 11.21 -1.70 0.76
CA SER A 163 11.09 -0.37 1.36
C SER A 163 10.55 0.58 0.30
N ASP A 164 9.50 1.33 0.60
CA ASP A 164 8.78 2.12 -0.37
C ASP A 164 8.44 3.51 0.14
N THR A 165 8.50 4.47 -0.77
CA THR A 165 7.96 5.81 -0.64
C THR A 165 7.78 6.39 -2.04
N TYR A 166 7.11 7.53 -2.16
CA TYR A 166 6.96 8.23 -3.41
C TYR A 166 7.97 9.38 -3.54
N PHE A 167 8.29 9.70 -4.79
CA PHE A 167 9.22 10.72 -5.22
C PHE A 167 8.76 11.29 -6.58
N MET A 168 9.56 12.11 -7.24
CA MET A 168 9.14 12.75 -8.49
C MET A 168 9.91 12.20 -9.69
N TYR A 169 9.17 11.81 -10.74
CA TYR A 169 9.67 11.59 -12.11
C TYR A 169 9.52 12.85 -12.94
N TYR A 170 10.40 13.04 -13.90
CA TYR A 170 10.29 14.13 -14.87
C TYR A 170 10.98 13.81 -16.21
N ASP A 171 10.51 14.45 -17.26
CA ASP A 171 11.11 14.42 -18.58
C ASP A 171 12.21 15.49 -18.67
N LYS A 172 13.49 15.06 -18.67
CA LYS A 172 14.62 15.99 -18.71
C LYS A 172 14.81 16.73 -20.03
N SER A 173 14.04 16.38 -21.08
CA SER A 173 13.95 17.20 -22.29
C SER A 173 13.06 18.44 -22.12
N LYS A 174 12.20 18.44 -21.10
CA LYS A 174 11.22 19.48 -20.81
C LYS A 174 11.57 20.34 -19.62
N LEU A 175 12.18 19.74 -18.60
CA LEU A 175 12.55 20.37 -17.35
C LEU A 175 14.02 20.09 -17.03
N SER A 176 14.75 21.11 -16.60
CA SER A 176 16.12 20.99 -16.08
C SER A 176 16.12 20.56 -14.61
N GLU A 177 17.28 20.12 -14.10
CA GLU A 177 17.48 19.82 -12.67
C GLU A 177 17.21 21.03 -11.77
N ASP A 178 17.41 22.26 -12.25
CA ASP A 178 17.09 23.47 -11.50
C ASP A 178 15.59 23.74 -11.45
N ASP A 179 14.87 23.47 -12.53
CA ASP A 179 13.42 23.68 -12.61
C ASP A 179 12.67 22.78 -11.63
N VAL A 180 13.13 21.54 -11.47
CA VAL A 180 12.46 20.52 -10.64
C VAL A 180 12.75 20.63 -9.14
N LYS A 181 13.53 21.61 -8.71
CA LYS A 181 13.81 21.84 -7.29
C LYS A 181 12.60 22.36 -6.51
N SER A 182 11.68 23.07 -7.20
CA SER A 182 10.47 23.60 -6.57
C SER A 182 9.25 23.48 -7.48
N ILE A 183 8.07 23.37 -6.86
CA ILE A 183 6.80 23.40 -7.61
C ILE A 183 6.69 24.71 -8.42
N GLU A 184 7.07 25.84 -7.84
CA GLU A 184 7.05 27.13 -8.52
C GLU A 184 7.98 27.14 -9.76
N GLY A 185 9.14 26.49 -9.68
CA GLY A 185 10.07 26.33 -10.81
C GLY A 185 9.41 25.57 -11.96
N ILE A 186 8.81 24.42 -11.66
CA ILE A 186 8.08 23.58 -12.63
C ILE A 186 6.91 24.35 -13.25
N MET A 187 6.08 24.97 -12.41
CA MET A 187 4.83 25.65 -12.82
C MET A 187 5.10 26.93 -13.61
N SER A 188 6.27 27.55 -13.47
CA SER A 188 6.65 28.76 -14.21
C SER A 188 6.90 28.52 -15.69
N LYS A 189 7.09 27.27 -16.13
CA LYS A 189 7.47 26.95 -17.50
C LYS A 189 6.28 26.96 -18.45
N ASP A 190 6.53 27.48 -19.66
CA ASP A 190 5.66 27.27 -20.81
C ASP A 190 6.33 26.24 -21.73
N ILE A 191 5.78 25.02 -21.74
CA ILE A 191 6.37 23.88 -22.43
C ILE A 191 5.46 23.50 -23.58
N GLU A 192 5.96 23.59 -24.82
CA GLU A 192 5.18 23.26 -26.01
C GLU A 192 4.74 21.78 -25.99
N GLY A 193 3.46 21.55 -26.27
CA GLY A 193 2.87 20.19 -26.30
C GLY A 193 2.55 19.59 -24.93
N VAL A 194 2.89 20.27 -23.82
CA VAL A 194 2.60 19.81 -22.45
C VAL A 194 1.32 20.50 -21.95
N SER A 195 0.35 19.70 -21.54
CA SER A 195 -0.88 20.18 -20.88
C SER A 195 -0.73 20.25 -19.37
N THR A 196 0.13 19.42 -18.79
CA THR A 196 0.34 19.28 -17.34
C THR A 196 1.83 19.35 -17.01
N ASN A 197 2.24 20.42 -16.34
CA ASN A 197 3.63 20.57 -15.94
C ASN A 197 3.98 19.70 -14.73
N PHE A 198 3.07 19.63 -13.76
CA PHE A 198 3.25 18.84 -12.53
C PHE A 198 1.94 18.11 -12.19
N ALA A 199 2.01 16.80 -12.08
CA ALA A 199 0.88 15.94 -11.71
C ALA A 199 1.07 15.35 -10.32
N PHE A 200 -0.04 15.33 -9.59
CA PHE A 200 -0.11 14.83 -8.21
C PHE A 200 -1.51 14.28 -7.93
N ASP A 201 -1.60 13.21 -7.17
CA ASP A 201 -2.89 12.62 -6.75
C ASP A 201 -3.36 13.29 -5.44
N THR A 202 -3.98 14.47 -5.59
CA THR A 202 -4.30 15.39 -4.48
C THR A 202 -5.35 14.83 -3.51
N ASP A 203 -6.26 13.98 -3.98
CA ASP A 203 -7.26 13.32 -3.14
C ASP A 203 -6.80 11.97 -2.59
N ASN A 204 -5.56 11.59 -2.83
CA ASN A 204 -4.97 10.42 -2.20
C ASN A 204 -4.26 10.81 -0.89
N GLY A 205 -4.77 10.33 0.24
CA GLY A 205 -4.25 10.68 1.56
C GLY A 205 -2.77 10.36 1.75
N TRP A 206 -2.27 9.28 1.16
CA TRP A 206 -0.86 8.90 1.26
C TRP A 206 0.05 9.96 0.62
N TYR A 207 -0.28 10.40 -0.57
CA TYR A 207 0.45 11.48 -1.24
C TYR A 207 0.24 12.85 -0.57
N GLN A 208 -0.99 13.15 -0.15
CA GLN A 208 -1.35 14.44 0.45
C GLN A 208 -0.49 14.81 1.67
N THR A 209 -0.04 13.78 2.45
CA THR A 209 0.87 13.97 3.58
C THR A 209 2.17 14.67 3.21
N ALA A 210 2.58 14.65 1.92
CA ALA A 210 3.81 15.29 1.46
C ALA A 210 3.85 16.78 1.78
N PHE A 211 2.73 17.46 1.65
CA PHE A 211 2.61 18.88 1.95
C PHE A 211 2.56 19.14 3.46
N PHE A 212 1.75 18.40 4.20
CA PHE A 212 1.61 18.56 5.65
C PHE A 212 2.91 18.22 6.39
N PHE A 213 3.55 17.10 6.08
CA PHE A 213 4.82 16.69 6.69
C PHE A 213 5.95 17.64 6.29
N GLY A 214 5.98 18.10 5.03
CA GLY A 214 6.92 19.13 4.57
C GLY A 214 6.79 20.43 5.33
N ALA A 215 5.56 20.82 5.66
CA ALA A 215 5.29 21.97 6.52
C ALA A 215 5.59 21.71 8.00
N GLY A 216 5.94 20.50 8.40
CA GLY A 216 6.26 20.11 9.79
C GLY A 216 5.06 19.72 10.63
N CYS A 217 3.87 19.55 9.99
CA CYS A 217 2.70 18.99 10.67
C CYS A 217 2.89 17.50 10.99
N LYS A 218 2.18 17.04 12.01
CA LYS A 218 2.30 15.67 12.55
C LYS A 218 0.97 14.93 12.49
N LEU A 219 1.05 13.68 12.07
CA LEU A 219 -0.05 12.73 12.15
C LEU A 219 0.25 11.73 13.26
N PHE A 220 -0.64 11.65 14.24
CA PHE A 220 -0.51 10.81 15.45
C PHE A 220 0.72 11.13 16.32
N GLY A 221 1.00 12.43 16.48
CA GLY A 221 2.06 12.95 17.33
C GLY A 221 3.46 12.86 16.72
N GLU A 222 4.48 13.14 17.52
CA GLU A 222 5.87 13.24 17.04
C GLU A 222 6.40 11.90 16.49
N ASP A 223 6.05 10.79 17.14
CA ASP A 223 6.49 9.44 16.78
C ASP A 223 5.45 8.67 15.95
N GLY A 224 4.32 9.30 15.56
CA GLY A 224 3.25 8.66 14.81
C GLY A 224 2.47 7.58 15.58
N THR A 225 2.54 7.57 16.93
CA THR A 225 1.97 6.50 17.76
C THR A 225 0.92 6.98 18.76
N ASP A 226 0.65 8.29 18.85
CA ASP A 226 -0.37 8.86 19.72
C ASP A 226 -1.70 9.06 18.97
N PRO A 227 -2.71 8.18 19.18
CA PRO A 227 -3.97 8.21 18.45
C PRO A 227 -4.81 9.46 18.74
N THR A 228 -4.39 10.30 19.68
CA THR A 228 -5.11 11.51 20.13
C THR A 228 -4.55 12.79 19.54
N GLN A 229 -3.50 12.69 18.71
CA GLN A 229 -2.80 13.86 18.17
C GLN A 229 -2.76 13.86 16.63
N CYS A 230 -3.27 14.93 16.06
CA CYS A 230 -3.08 15.32 14.65
C CYS A 230 -3.17 16.85 14.61
N ASP A 231 -2.18 17.50 14.04
CA ASP A 231 -2.09 18.97 14.04
C ASP A 231 -2.21 19.59 12.64
N PHE A 232 -2.84 18.89 11.71
CA PHE A 232 -3.05 19.35 10.34
C PHE A 232 -3.96 20.58 10.24
N ASN A 233 -4.65 20.96 11.31
CA ASN A 233 -5.46 22.17 11.41
C ASN A 233 -4.77 23.34 12.13
N ASN A 234 -3.46 23.22 12.45
CA ASN A 234 -2.67 24.32 13.02
C ASN A 234 -2.37 25.41 11.94
N GLU A 235 -1.68 26.47 12.33
CA GLU A 235 -1.30 27.57 11.43
C GLU A 235 -0.55 27.08 10.18
N ARG A 236 0.36 26.10 10.32
CA ARG A 236 1.12 25.55 9.19
C ARG A 236 0.24 24.69 8.28
N GLY A 237 -0.63 23.87 8.84
CA GLY A 237 -1.61 23.11 8.09
C GLY A 237 -2.60 24.00 7.34
N TYR A 238 -3.00 25.15 7.94
CA TYR A 238 -3.78 26.16 7.23
C TYR A 238 -3.05 26.71 6.00
N MET A 239 -1.76 27.06 6.14
CA MET A 239 -0.93 27.53 5.01
C MET A 239 -0.78 26.44 3.92
N VAL A 240 -0.72 25.15 4.30
CA VAL A 240 -0.74 24.04 3.35
C VAL A 240 -2.08 23.99 2.58
N GLY A 241 -3.19 24.10 3.28
CA GLY A 241 -4.51 24.14 2.64
C GLY A 241 -4.67 25.32 1.67
N GLU A 242 -4.22 26.53 2.06
CA GLU A 242 -4.16 27.69 1.15
C GLU A 242 -3.36 27.39 -0.12
N TYR A 243 -2.18 26.77 0.06
CA TYR A 243 -1.29 26.40 -1.04
C TYR A 243 -1.95 25.40 -1.99
N LEU A 244 -2.57 24.36 -1.47
CA LEU A 244 -3.26 23.34 -2.26
C LEU A 244 -4.44 23.95 -3.06
N ILE A 245 -5.22 24.85 -2.44
CA ILE A 245 -6.30 25.58 -3.13
C ILE A 245 -5.74 26.40 -4.30
N ASP A 246 -4.66 27.14 -4.09
CA ASP A 246 -4.03 27.95 -5.15
C ASP A 246 -3.42 27.06 -6.23
N LEU A 247 -2.81 25.93 -5.87
CA LEU A 247 -2.18 24.99 -6.79
C LEU A 247 -3.20 24.31 -7.71
N VAL A 248 -4.31 23.83 -7.16
CA VAL A 248 -5.40 23.19 -7.93
C VAL A 248 -6.04 24.17 -8.95
N ASN A 249 -6.07 25.44 -8.64
CA ASN A 249 -6.56 26.47 -9.56
C ASN A 249 -5.57 26.83 -10.69
N ASN A 250 -4.34 26.28 -10.67
CA ASN A 250 -3.37 26.53 -11.74
C ASN A 250 -3.62 25.57 -12.91
N PRO A 251 -3.84 26.07 -14.15
CA PRO A 251 -4.19 25.22 -15.29
C PRO A 251 -3.07 24.28 -15.76
N LYS A 252 -1.83 24.44 -15.26
CA LYS A 252 -0.69 23.56 -15.55
C LYS A 252 -0.54 22.44 -14.52
N TYR A 253 -1.39 22.41 -13.48
CA TYR A 253 -1.38 21.39 -12.44
C TYR A 253 -2.39 20.29 -12.74
N GLY A 254 -1.96 19.04 -12.62
CA GLY A 254 -2.82 17.86 -12.67
C GLY A 254 -3.14 17.39 -11.25
N SER A 255 -4.35 17.68 -10.77
CA SER A 255 -4.76 17.50 -9.38
C SER A 255 -5.32 16.11 -9.03
N ASN A 256 -5.64 15.30 -10.04
CA ASN A 256 -6.21 13.96 -9.86
C ASN A 256 -5.55 13.02 -10.87
N PHE A 257 -4.27 12.72 -10.61
CA PHE A 257 -3.46 11.86 -11.47
C PHE A 257 -3.09 10.60 -10.71
N ASP A 258 -3.90 9.57 -10.90
CA ASP A 258 -3.56 8.21 -10.50
C ASP A 258 -2.40 7.64 -11.32
N ASP A 259 -1.93 6.45 -10.96
CA ASP A 259 -0.83 5.77 -11.66
C ASP A 259 -1.09 5.56 -13.15
N SER A 260 -2.35 5.35 -13.57
CA SER A 260 -2.72 5.14 -14.96
C SER A 260 -2.58 6.42 -15.77
N LEU A 261 -3.05 7.54 -15.20
CA LEU A 261 -2.93 8.88 -15.83
C LEU A 261 -1.48 9.36 -15.88
N VAL A 262 -0.68 9.07 -14.86
CA VAL A 262 0.77 9.36 -14.85
C VAL A 262 1.47 8.61 -15.98
N LYS A 263 1.25 7.30 -16.10
CA LYS A 263 1.84 6.47 -17.17
C LYS A 263 1.40 6.96 -18.56
N ALA A 264 0.11 7.23 -18.75
CA ALA A 264 -0.43 7.73 -20.02
C ALA A 264 0.14 9.11 -20.38
N GLY A 265 0.19 10.04 -19.43
CA GLY A 265 0.69 11.40 -19.67
C GLY A 265 2.18 11.44 -20.07
N PHE A 266 3.02 10.59 -19.51
CA PHE A 266 4.41 10.44 -19.95
C PHE A 266 4.50 9.77 -21.32
N ALA A 267 3.71 8.73 -21.60
CA ALA A 267 3.69 8.04 -22.89
C ALA A 267 3.21 8.96 -24.04
N ASP A 268 2.21 9.79 -23.79
CA ASP A 268 1.65 10.73 -24.75
C ASP A 268 2.48 12.03 -24.86
N GLY A 269 3.46 12.23 -23.98
CA GLY A 269 4.30 13.43 -23.96
C GLY A 269 3.57 14.70 -23.46
N THR A 270 2.38 14.58 -22.87
CA THR A 270 1.56 15.68 -22.36
C THR A 270 1.87 16.06 -20.91
N LEU A 271 2.69 15.27 -20.22
CA LEU A 271 3.09 15.45 -18.84
C LEU A 271 4.60 15.75 -18.76
N ALA A 272 5.00 16.73 -17.94
CA ALA A 272 6.41 17.07 -17.74
C ALA A 272 7.02 16.48 -16.47
N ALA A 273 6.28 16.49 -15.34
CA ALA A 273 6.70 15.90 -14.08
C ALA A 273 5.49 15.33 -13.32
N ALA A 274 5.70 14.25 -12.58
CA ALA A 274 4.67 13.64 -11.73
C ALA A 274 5.27 12.98 -10.49
N VAL A 275 4.46 12.92 -9.43
CA VAL A 275 4.75 12.13 -8.24
C VAL A 275 4.27 10.70 -8.45
N SER A 276 5.13 9.73 -8.16
CA SER A 276 4.84 8.31 -8.14
C SER A 276 5.97 7.58 -7.39
N GLY A 277 5.99 6.27 -7.41
CA GLY A 277 7.02 5.46 -6.74
C GLY A 277 7.71 4.46 -7.66
N THR A 278 8.45 3.54 -7.04
CA THR A 278 9.23 2.52 -7.77
C THR A 278 8.37 1.56 -8.56
N TRP A 279 7.10 1.40 -8.19
CA TRP A 279 6.15 0.50 -8.86
C TRP A 279 5.85 0.87 -10.32
N ASN A 280 5.99 2.16 -10.70
CA ASN A 280 5.81 2.65 -12.06
C ASN A 280 7.14 2.93 -12.80
N ALA A 281 8.29 2.66 -12.18
CA ALA A 281 9.61 3.00 -12.72
C ALA A 281 9.86 2.41 -14.11
N THR A 282 9.51 1.15 -14.31
CA THR A 282 9.74 0.41 -15.56
C THR A 282 8.93 1.00 -16.71
N GLU A 283 7.65 1.28 -16.49
CA GLU A 283 6.73 1.81 -17.50
C GLU A 283 7.05 3.26 -17.86
N ILE A 284 7.38 4.09 -16.85
CA ILE A 284 7.79 5.48 -17.07
C ILE A 284 9.14 5.53 -17.81
N GLN A 285 10.09 4.68 -17.45
CA GLN A 285 11.37 4.58 -18.14
C GLN A 285 11.19 4.15 -19.61
N ALA A 286 10.31 3.18 -19.86
CA ALA A 286 10.00 2.75 -21.22
C ALA A 286 9.39 3.89 -22.07
N SER A 287 8.57 4.73 -21.46
CA SER A 287 7.91 5.88 -22.10
C SER A 287 8.89 7.03 -22.41
N LEU A 288 9.76 7.35 -21.46
CA LEU A 288 10.66 8.51 -21.56
C LEU A 288 12.03 8.18 -22.23
N GLY A 289 12.44 6.92 -22.25
CA GLY A 289 13.71 6.48 -22.83
C GLY A 289 14.90 7.26 -22.24
N ASP A 290 15.71 7.88 -23.12
CA ASP A 290 16.88 8.68 -22.70
C ASP A 290 16.51 9.94 -21.89
N ASN A 291 15.25 10.39 -21.94
CA ASN A 291 14.78 11.55 -21.19
C ASN A 291 14.26 11.18 -19.79
N TYR A 292 14.29 9.91 -19.41
CA TYR A 292 13.91 9.45 -18.09
C TYR A 292 14.79 10.06 -17.01
N ALA A 293 14.14 10.66 -16.01
CA ALA A 293 14.79 11.20 -14.82
C ALA A 293 13.85 11.10 -13.61
N ALA A 294 14.46 10.98 -12.42
CA ALA A 294 13.74 11.02 -11.15
C ALA A 294 14.59 11.72 -10.09
N THR A 295 13.95 12.33 -9.13
CA THR A 295 14.57 13.05 -8.00
C THR A 295 13.64 13.06 -6.80
N LYS A 296 14.13 13.50 -5.64
CA LYS A 296 13.27 13.77 -4.47
C LYS A 296 12.10 14.68 -4.85
N LEU A 297 11.06 14.72 -4.03
CA LEU A 297 9.97 15.68 -4.18
C LEU A 297 10.49 17.13 -4.17
N PRO A 298 9.81 18.06 -4.87
CA PRO A 298 10.20 19.45 -4.91
C PRO A 298 9.97 20.18 -3.58
N GLU A 299 10.54 21.36 -3.46
CA GLU A 299 10.19 22.33 -2.43
C GLU A 299 8.93 23.11 -2.85
N PHE A 300 8.24 23.73 -1.90
CA PHE A 300 7.13 24.66 -2.16
C PHE A 300 7.14 25.82 -1.16
N LYS A 301 6.47 26.91 -1.52
CA LYS A 301 6.53 28.15 -0.73
C LYS A 301 5.20 28.40 -0.02
N LEU A 302 5.24 28.41 1.31
CA LEU A 302 4.10 28.76 2.17
C LEU A 302 3.73 30.25 2.05
N SER A 303 2.49 30.62 2.42
CA SER A 303 1.98 31.99 2.35
C SER A 303 2.77 32.99 3.22
N ASN A 304 3.46 32.53 4.26
CA ASN A 304 4.37 33.36 5.07
C ASN A 304 5.73 33.63 4.38
N GLY A 305 5.98 33.06 3.20
CA GLY A 305 7.20 33.20 2.42
C GLY A 305 8.29 32.17 2.72
N GLU A 306 8.10 31.26 3.67
CA GLU A 306 8.99 30.14 3.95
C GLU A 306 8.95 29.12 2.83
N THR A 307 10.13 28.65 2.38
CA THR A 307 10.24 27.53 1.45
C THR A 307 10.48 26.26 2.25
N VAL A 308 9.67 25.23 2.01
CA VAL A 308 9.72 23.95 2.72
C VAL A 308 9.88 22.80 1.73
N GLN A 309 10.64 21.79 2.12
CA GLN A 309 10.79 20.56 1.36
C GLN A 309 9.57 19.68 1.56
N MET A 310 8.93 19.22 0.48
CA MET A 310 7.88 18.21 0.60
C MET A 310 8.40 16.98 1.33
N GLY A 311 7.65 16.52 2.30
CA GLY A 311 7.89 15.24 2.97
C GLY A 311 7.37 14.05 2.17
N SER A 312 7.36 12.88 2.78
CA SER A 312 6.63 11.72 2.25
C SER A 312 6.31 10.73 3.37
N MET A 313 5.39 9.84 3.12
CA MET A 313 5.11 8.71 3.99
C MET A 313 5.89 7.50 3.47
N ALA A 314 6.77 6.92 4.31
CA ALA A 314 7.50 5.70 3.99
C ALA A 314 6.70 4.48 4.44
N ASN A 315 6.67 3.45 3.60
CA ASN A 315 5.95 2.21 3.83
C ASN A 315 6.87 1.00 3.55
N PHE A 316 6.42 -0.19 3.95
CA PHE A 316 7.06 -1.45 3.61
C PHE A 316 6.04 -2.39 3.00
N LYS A 317 6.46 -3.17 2.00
CA LYS A 317 5.67 -4.29 1.50
C LYS A 317 6.08 -5.55 2.26
N ILE A 318 5.07 -6.27 2.74
CA ILE A 318 5.22 -7.43 3.61
C ILE A 318 4.47 -8.60 2.97
N MET A 319 5.07 -9.78 3.01
CA MET A 319 4.41 -11.03 2.63
C MET A 319 3.83 -11.69 3.88
N GLY A 320 2.52 -11.85 3.92
CA GLY A 320 1.78 -12.51 5.00
C GLY A 320 1.41 -13.94 4.67
N VAL A 321 1.18 -14.73 5.71
CA VAL A 321 0.64 -16.08 5.62
C VAL A 321 -0.71 -16.11 6.31
N ASN A 322 -1.74 -16.54 5.58
CA ASN A 322 -3.12 -16.62 6.06
C ASN A 322 -3.24 -17.65 7.19
N SER A 323 -3.82 -17.25 8.32
CA SER A 323 -4.03 -18.11 9.50
C SER A 323 -4.96 -19.30 9.23
N GLU A 324 -5.83 -19.24 8.22
CA GLU A 324 -6.77 -20.28 7.83
C GLU A 324 -6.22 -21.21 6.72
N THR A 325 -4.96 -21.02 6.30
CA THR A 325 -4.34 -21.91 5.29
C THR A 325 -4.31 -23.36 5.75
N LYS A 326 -4.57 -24.27 4.82
CA LYS A 326 -4.50 -25.72 5.07
C LYS A 326 -3.09 -26.28 5.03
N ASN A 327 -2.13 -25.49 4.52
CA ASN A 327 -0.73 -25.88 4.34
C ASN A 327 0.24 -24.88 5.02
N PRO A 328 0.14 -24.65 6.34
CA PRO A 328 0.83 -23.55 7.01
C PRO A 328 2.38 -23.63 6.90
N LEU A 329 2.96 -24.82 6.95
CA LEU A 329 4.41 -24.97 6.85
C LEU A 329 4.92 -24.66 5.44
N GLU A 330 4.20 -25.07 4.41
CA GLU A 330 4.52 -24.80 3.01
C GLU A 330 4.25 -23.36 2.63
N ALA A 331 3.18 -22.76 3.15
CA ALA A 331 2.89 -21.34 2.96
C ALA A 331 3.96 -20.44 3.60
N MET A 332 4.42 -20.77 4.83
CA MET A 332 5.53 -20.07 5.48
C MET A 332 6.84 -20.24 4.71
N ALA A 333 7.14 -21.45 4.23
CA ALA A 333 8.34 -21.68 3.43
C ALA A 333 8.30 -20.92 2.11
N LEU A 334 7.13 -20.83 1.47
CA LEU A 334 6.94 -20.04 0.26
C LEU A 334 7.09 -18.53 0.53
N ALA A 335 6.47 -18.02 1.60
CA ALA A 335 6.58 -16.60 1.96
C ALA A 335 8.04 -16.20 2.25
N GLU A 336 8.79 -17.01 3.00
CA GLU A 336 10.22 -16.83 3.26
C GLU A 336 11.03 -16.86 1.95
N TRP A 337 10.75 -17.82 1.06
CA TRP A 337 11.37 -17.89 -0.26
C TRP A 337 11.11 -16.64 -1.10
N LEU A 338 9.85 -16.23 -1.23
CA LEU A 338 9.45 -15.07 -2.02
C LEU A 338 10.09 -13.76 -1.54
N THR A 339 10.59 -13.71 -0.31
CA THR A 339 11.14 -12.52 0.34
C THR A 339 12.62 -12.64 0.71
N ASN A 340 13.28 -13.74 0.34
CA ASN A 340 14.71 -13.93 0.60
C ASN A 340 15.57 -12.95 -0.22
N LYS A 341 16.85 -12.86 0.13
CA LYS A 341 17.81 -11.95 -0.52
C LYS A 341 17.82 -12.05 -2.04
N ASP A 342 17.81 -13.26 -2.60
CA ASP A 342 17.91 -13.47 -4.06
C ASP A 342 16.64 -12.97 -4.76
N ASN A 343 15.47 -13.20 -4.18
CA ASN A 343 14.21 -12.73 -4.70
C ASN A 343 14.00 -11.21 -4.48
N GLN A 344 14.54 -10.63 -3.42
CA GLN A 344 14.60 -9.16 -3.28
C GLN A 344 15.52 -8.55 -4.34
N LYS A 345 16.67 -9.17 -4.64
CA LYS A 345 17.55 -8.75 -5.73
C LYS A 345 16.85 -8.84 -7.09
N LEU A 346 16.12 -9.92 -7.36
CA LEU A 346 15.34 -10.07 -8.60
C LEU A 346 14.28 -8.95 -8.74
N ARG A 347 13.59 -8.60 -7.66
CA ARG A 347 12.65 -7.47 -7.65
C ARG A 347 13.33 -6.13 -7.92
N PHE A 348 14.50 -5.92 -7.32
CA PHE A 348 15.30 -4.73 -7.60
C PHE A 348 15.65 -4.63 -9.09
N GLU A 349 16.16 -5.71 -9.68
CA GLU A 349 16.59 -5.73 -11.08
C GLU A 349 15.44 -5.60 -12.09
N LYS A 350 14.28 -6.22 -11.80
CA LYS A 350 13.13 -6.23 -12.72
C LYS A 350 12.13 -5.11 -12.50
N ARG A 351 11.99 -4.64 -11.25
CA ARG A 351 10.91 -3.73 -10.85
C ARG A 351 11.42 -2.46 -10.17
N SER A 352 12.73 -2.31 -10.00
CA SER A 352 13.32 -1.18 -9.26
C SER A 352 12.79 -1.06 -7.82
N PHE A 353 12.46 -2.19 -7.16
CA PHE A 353 12.03 -2.17 -5.78
C PHE A 353 13.23 -2.09 -4.84
N ALA A 354 13.20 -1.16 -3.89
CA ALA A 354 14.24 -1.04 -2.89
C ALA A 354 14.14 -2.18 -1.86
N PRO A 355 15.20 -3.00 -1.71
CA PRO A 355 15.15 -4.16 -0.82
C PRO A 355 15.15 -3.74 0.66
N THR A 356 14.55 -4.57 1.52
CA THR A 356 14.69 -4.50 2.97
C THR A 356 15.88 -5.28 3.48
N ASN A 357 16.43 -6.21 2.67
CA ASN A 357 17.62 -6.98 3.04
C ASN A 357 18.82 -6.07 3.27
N VAL A 358 19.46 -6.16 4.46
CA VAL A 358 20.50 -5.22 4.89
C VAL A 358 21.76 -5.26 4.02
N GLU A 359 22.13 -6.41 3.43
CA GLU A 359 23.29 -6.47 2.55
C GLU A 359 23.00 -5.78 1.23
N LEU A 360 21.81 -5.98 0.64
CA LEU A 360 21.40 -5.32 -0.59
C LEU A 360 21.19 -3.82 -0.38
N ALA A 361 20.50 -3.43 0.70
CA ALA A 361 20.23 -2.02 0.99
C ALA A 361 21.51 -1.20 1.23
N ASN A 362 22.58 -1.83 1.74
CA ASN A 362 23.88 -1.21 1.98
C ASN A 362 24.83 -1.27 0.77
N ASP A 363 24.48 -1.97 -0.30
CA ASP A 363 25.25 -1.96 -1.55
C ASP A 363 24.98 -0.66 -2.31
N THR A 364 25.70 0.38 -1.91
CA THR A 364 25.51 1.75 -2.45
C THR A 364 25.84 1.86 -3.93
N GLU A 365 26.72 1.03 -4.48
CA GLU A 365 27.05 1.02 -5.92
C GLU A 365 25.83 0.52 -6.72
N THR A 366 25.27 -0.62 -6.32
CA THR A 366 24.07 -1.17 -6.94
C THR A 366 22.87 -0.24 -6.77
N MET A 367 22.63 0.27 -5.56
CA MET A 367 21.49 1.17 -5.29
C MET A 367 21.57 2.45 -6.14
N ASN A 368 22.73 3.08 -6.25
CA ASN A 368 22.92 4.31 -7.03
C ASN A 368 22.94 4.10 -8.56
N SER A 369 23.04 2.87 -9.04
CA SER A 369 22.97 2.57 -10.48
C SER A 369 21.56 2.73 -11.06
N ASN A 370 20.52 2.72 -10.22
CA ASN A 370 19.13 2.86 -10.62
C ASN A 370 18.59 4.26 -10.29
N ILE A 371 18.11 4.98 -11.31
CA ILE A 371 17.62 6.36 -11.18
C ILE A 371 16.47 6.47 -10.16
N ALA A 372 15.48 5.56 -10.22
CA ALA A 372 14.33 5.57 -9.31
C ALA A 372 14.76 5.31 -7.86
N ILE A 373 15.66 4.33 -7.64
CA ILE A 373 16.18 4.02 -6.31
C ILE A 373 17.02 5.17 -5.77
N GLY A 374 17.80 5.83 -6.63
CA GLY A 374 18.54 7.05 -6.25
C GLY A 374 17.61 8.18 -5.79
N ALA A 375 16.48 8.37 -6.48
CA ALA A 375 15.45 9.35 -6.10
C ALA A 375 14.75 8.96 -4.78
N LEU A 376 14.38 7.68 -4.62
CA LEU A 376 13.82 7.16 -3.38
C LEU A 376 14.77 7.38 -2.20
N ALA A 377 16.06 7.08 -2.35
CA ALA A 377 17.06 7.28 -1.30
C ALA A 377 17.26 8.76 -0.94
N GLN A 378 17.11 9.68 -1.92
CA GLN A 378 17.11 11.11 -1.65
C GLN A 378 15.86 11.53 -0.85
N GLN A 379 14.67 11.03 -1.24
CA GLN A 379 13.40 11.35 -0.59
C GLN A 379 13.30 10.74 0.81
N ALA A 380 13.86 9.58 1.05
CA ALA A 380 13.85 8.90 2.35
C ALA A 380 14.38 9.77 3.51
N LYS A 381 15.22 10.75 3.22
CA LYS A 381 15.72 11.72 4.22
C LYS A 381 14.65 12.70 4.73
N PHE A 382 13.53 12.78 4.03
CA PHE A 382 12.38 13.65 4.29
C PHE A 382 11.11 12.85 4.51
N SER A 383 11.24 11.52 4.70
CA SER A 383 10.11 10.63 4.90
C SER A 383 9.83 10.40 6.39
N THR A 384 8.55 10.29 6.71
CA THR A 384 8.06 9.79 8.00
C THR A 384 7.55 8.37 7.80
N VAL A 385 7.97 7.46 8.66
CA VAL A 385 7.49 6.06 8.59
C VAL A 385 5.98 6.06 8.87
N GLN A 386 5.24 5.40 8.00
CA GLN A 386 3.80 5.20 8.16
C GLN A 386 3.53 4.37 9.41
N THR A 387 2.67 4.90 10.26
CA THR A 387 2.29 4.22 11.50
C THR A 387 1.41 3.00 11.22
N SER A 388 1.53 1.98 12.07
CA SER A 388 0.67 0.79 12.05
C SER A 388 -0.36 0.78 13.17
N ILE A 389 -0.53 1.89 13.93
CA ILE A 389 -1.59 1.93 14.96
C ILE A 389 -2.97 1.80 14.32
N PRO A 390 -3.95 1.15 14.98
CA PRO A 390 -5.29 0.94 14.42
C PRO A 390 -5.96 2.22 13.93
N GLN A 391 -5.74 3.36 14.64
CA GLN A 391 -6.29 4.67 14.27
C GLN A 391 -5.82 5.18 12.90
N CYS A 392 -4.74 4.65 12.33
CA CYS A 392 -4.31 5.00 10.99
C CYS A 392 -5.40 4.74 9.94
N GLN A 393 -6.28 3.78 10.19
CA GLN A 393 -7.42 3.48 9.32
C GLN A 393 -8.44 4.63 9.25
N ASN A 394 -8.51 5.47 10.28
CA ASN A 394 -9.38 6.66 10.27
C ASN A 394 -8.84 7.80 9.41
N PHE A 395 -7.58 7.74 8.99
CA PHE A 395 -6.95 8.80 8.22
C PHE A 395 -7.39 8.84 6.75
N TRP A 396 -7.55 7.68 6.12
CA TRP A 396 -7.65 7.56 4.67
C TRP A 396 -8.89 8.25 4.09
N THR A 397 -10.07 7.92 4.60
CA THR A 397 -11.34 8.49 4.09
C THR A 397 -11.46 10.00 4.30
N PRO A 398 -11.14 10.59 5.48
CA PRO A 398 -11.13 12.04 5.65
C PRO A 398 -10.10 12.76 4.78
N ALA A 399 -8.92 12.16 4.55
CA ALA A 399 -7.90 12.73 3.69
C ALA A 399 -8.36 12.77 2.21
N GLU A 400 -8.97 11.68 1.74
CA GLU A 400 -9.58 11.62 0.40
C GLU A 400 -10.66 12.69 0.25
N ALA A 401 -11.59 12.77 1.21
CA ALA A 401 -12.66 13.74 1.20
C ALA A 401 -12.16 15.19 1.17
N PHE A 402 -11.13 15.51 1.98
CA PHE A 402 -10.52 16.84 1.98
C PHE A 402 -9.88 17.19 0.63
N GLY A 403 -9.14 16.26 0.03
CA GLY A 403 -8.56 16.45 -1.31
C GLY A 403 -9.64 16.65 -2.38
N GLN A 404 -10.71 15.85 -2.37
CA GLN A 404 -11.84 15.98 -3.28
C GLN A 404 -12.57 17.32 -3.14
N GLU A 405 -12.75 17.83 -1.92
CA GLU A 405 -13.35 19.13 -1.66
C GLU A 405 -12.49 20.30 -2.21
N ILE A 406 -11.16 20.18 -2.13
CA ILE A 406 -10.23 21.14 -2.72
C ILE A 406 -10.36 21.11 -4.25
N ILE A 407 -10.28 19.93 -4.86
CA ILE A 407 -10.40 19.74 -6.33
C ILE A 407 -11.74 20.24 -6.85
N ALA A 408 -12.82 19.99 -6.14
CA ALA A 408 -14.16 20.43 -6.50
C ALA A 408 -14.40 21.94 -6.24
N GLY A 409 -13.49 22.64 -5.58
CA GLY A 409 -13.63 24.05 -5.21
C GLY A 409 -14.69 24.32 -4.12
N THR A 410 -15.09 23.30 -3.37
CA THR A 410 -16.01 23.41 -2.22
C THR A 410 -15.25 23.72 -0.92
N CYS A 411 -13.97 23.33 -0.81
CA CYS A 411 -13.03 23.86 0.16
C CYS A 411 -12.39 25.12 -0.44
N THR A 412 -12.62 26.26 0.18
CA THR A 412 -12.15 27.60 -0.23
C THR A 412 -11.40 28.24 0.92
N LYS A 413 -10.64 29.32 0.67
CA LYS A 413 -9.94 30.04 1.76
C LYS A 413 -10.88 30.56 2.84
N ASP A 414 -12.16 30.83 2.50
CA ASP A 414 -13.15 31.32 3.45
C ASP A 414 -13.63 30.27 4.45
N ASN A 415 -13.64 28.99 4.08
CA ASN A 415 -14.08 27.87 4.94
C ASN A 415 -12.97 26.89 5.28
N LEU A 416 -11.71 27.16 4.89
CA LEU A 416 -10.58 26.25 5.02
C LEU A 416 -10.37 25.77 6.45
N GLN A 417 -10.41 26.68 7.46
CA GLN A 417 -10.21 26.30 8.84
C GLN A 417 -11.28 25.32 9.33
N GLU A 418 -12.56 25.58 9.00
CA GLU A 418 -13.65 24.67 9.33
C GLU A 418 -13.43 23.27 8.72
N LYS A 419 -12.95 23.22 7.47
CA LYS A 419 -12.67 21.97 6.77
C LYS A 419 -11.50 21.21 7.40
N LEU A 420 -10.43 21.90 7.76
CA LEU A 420 -9.28 21.31 8.45
C LEU A 420 -9.64 20.79 9.84
N ASP A 421 -10.47 21.56 10.59
CA ASP A 421 -10.94 21.11 11.91
C ASP A 421 -11.78 19.84 11.78
N ALA A 422 -12.71 19.77 10.82
CA ALA A 422 -13.52 18.58 10.56
C ALA A 422 -12.67 17.38 10.08
N TYR A 423 -11.61 17.65 9.29
CA TYR A 423 -10.65 16.63 8.87
C TYR A 423 -9.94 16.02 10.09
N VAL A 424 -9.34 16.87 10.94
CA VAL A 424 -8.62 16.41 12.13
C VAL A 424 -9.55 15.70 13.12
N ASP A 425 -10.75 16.23 13.37
CA ASP A 425 -11.75 15.60 14.24
C ASP A 425 -12.12 14.19 13.74
N SER A 426 -12.22 14.01 12.42
CA SER A 426 -12.52 12.70 11.83
C SER A 426 -11.36 11.72 11.97
N VAL A 427 -10.12 12.19 11.81
CA VAL A 427 -8.90 11.39 12.00
C VAL A 427 -8.77 10.90 13.45
N LEU A 428 -9.08 11.78 14.42
CA LEU A 428 -8.96 11.50 15.85
C LEU A 428 -10.20 10.82 16.44
N ALA A 429 -11.23 10.54 15.65
CA ALA A 429 -12.41 9.84 16.12
C ALA A 429 -12.04 8.47 16.72
N THR A 430 -12.73 8.09 17.81
CA THR A 430 -12.54 6.76 18.39
C THR A 430 -12.97 5.68 17.40
N LEU A 431 -12.20 4.61 17.32
CA LEU A 431 -12.60 3.42 16.59
C LEU A 431 -13.88 2.86 17.21
N GLY A 432 -14.90 2.66 16.39
CA GLY A 432 -16.23 2.19 16.81
C GLY A 432 -16.25 0.70 17.18
#